data_6abf207019e6eacef0f7e035b5a1c497
#
_entry.id   6abf207019e6eacef0f7e035b5a1c497
#
_cell.length_a   1.000
_cell.length_b   1.000
_cell.length_c   1.000
_cell.angle_alpha   90.00
_cell.angle_beta   90.00
_cell.angle_gamma   90.00
#
_symmetry.space_group_name_H-M   'P 1'
#
loop_
_entity.id
_entity.type
_entity.pdbx_description
1 polymer ?
#
loop_
_entity_poly.entity_id
_entity_poly.type
_entity_poly.pdbx_seq_one_letter_code
_entity_poly.pdbx_strand_id
1 'polypeptide(L)'
;KRSSAASDVYKRQQQYRDLTGQDLPDALVACVGGGSNAIGLFHPFVEDESVAMYGAEAAGLGVDTEHHAATLTKGRPGVLHGSLMDVLQDAHGQILEAFSISAGLDYPGIGPEHSHYHDIKRASYVPVTDEEALEGFQLLSRVEGIIPALESSHAIAFAVKLAKELGPDKSMIVCLSGRGDKDVVQVKDRLEADAAKKGEAHV
;
A
#
# COMPACT_ATOMS: atom_id res chain seq x y z
N LYS A 1 13.11 12.24 -20.20
CA LYS A 1 11.92 13.01 -19.76
C LYS A 1 11.58 12.54 -18.36
N ARG A 2 11.76 13.39 -17.37
CA ARG A 2 11.16 13.16 -16.07
C ARG A 2 9.65 13.25 -16.29
N SER A 3 8.94 12.15 -16.19
CA SER A 3 7.49 12.14 -15.97
C SER A 3 7.29 12.84 -14.64
N SER A 4 6.84 14.08 -14.63
CA SER A 4 6.45 14.70 -13.38
C SER A 4 5.18 14.00 -12.90
N ALA A 5 5.10 13.65 -11.64
CA ALA A 5 3.91 13.09 -11.02
C ALA A 5 2.64 13.91 -11.38
N ALA A 6 2.78 15.23 -11.52
CA ALA A 6 1.73 16.13 -11.97
C ALA A 6 1.14 15.80 -13.36
N SER A 7 1.95 15.31 -14.33
CA SER A 7 1.41 14.97 -15.65
C SER A 7 0.60 13.69 -15.67
N ASP A 8 0.89 12.76 -14.76
CA ASP A 8 0.12 11.51 -14.62
C ASP A 8 -1.22 11.73 -13.91
N VAL A 9 -1.29 12.74 -13.08
CA VAL A 9 -2.44 13.16 -12.29
C VAL A 9 -3.61 13.61 -13.18
N TYR A 10 -3.40 14.59 -14.05
CA TYR A 10 -4.44 15.06 -14.99
C TYR A 10 -4.93 13.95 -15.91
N LYS A 11 -4.05 13.06 -16.32
CA LYS A 11 -4.41 11.92 -17.17
C LYS A 11 -5.36 10.96 -16.45
N ARG A 12 -5.14 10.68 -15.15
CA ARG A 12 -5.96 9.74 -14.39
C ARG A 12 -7.38 10.26 -14.15
N GLN A 13 -7.52 11.52 -13.77
CA GLN A 13 -8.84 12.14 -13.65
C GLN A 13 -9.58 12.14 -14.98
N GLN A 14 -8.91 12.51 -16.08
CA GLN A 14 -9.52 12.48 -17.40
C GLN A 14 -9.90 11.05 -17.81
N GLN A 15 -9.00 10.08 -17.63
CA GLN A 15 -9.29 8.67 -17.94
C GLN A 15 -10.46 8.13 -17.12
N TYR A 16 -10.55 8.51 -15.84
CA TYR A 16 -11.66 8.11 -14.99
C TYR A 16 -12.99 8.68 -15.51
N ARG A 17 -13.03 9.97 -15.86
CA ARG A 17 -14.21 10.60 -16.47
C ARG A 17 -14.61 9.94 -17.79
N ASP A 18 -13.63 9.67 -18.64
CA ASP A 18 -13.85 9.04 -19.96
C ASP A 18 -14.44 7.62 -19.83
N LEU A 19 -14.05 6.89 -18.78
CA LEU A 19 -14.50 5.52 -18.54
C LEU A 19 -15.85 5.44 -17.81
N THR A 20 -16.09 6.32 -16.86
CA THR A 20 -17.23 6.22 -15.93
C THR A 20 -18.31 7.27 -16.16
N GLY A 21 -17.97 8.37 -16.81
CA GLY A 21 -18.83 9.56 -16.91
C GLY A 21 -18.92 10.35 -15.59
N GLN A 22 -18.19 9.97 -14.56
CA GLN A 22 -18.16 10.63 -13.25
C GLN A 22 -16.90 11.47 -13.10
N ASP A 23 -16.99 12.56 -12.32
CA ASP A 23 -15.86 13.46 -12.09
C ASP A 23 -14.86 12.92 -11.08
N LEU A 24 -15.35 12.26 -10.01
CA LEU A 24 -14.56 11.83 -8.88
C LEU A 24 -14.87 10.36 -8.51
N PRO A 25 -13.86 9.55 -8.16
CA PRO A 25 -14.07 8.23 -7.56
C PRO A 25 -14.50 8.37 -6.10
N ASP A 26 -15.10 7.33 -5.53
CA ASP A 26 -15.44 7.29 -4.11
C ASP A 26 -14.20 7.03 -3.25
N ALA A 27 -13.22 6.28 -3.74
CA ALA A 27 -12.01 5.95 -2.98
C ALA A 27 -10.76 5.84 -3.85
N LEU A 28 -9.61 6.12 -3.22
CA LEU A 28 -8.27 5.88 -3.74
C LEU A 28 -7.55 4.92 -2.82
N VAL A 29 -6.84 3.94 -3.41
CA VAL A 29 -6.04 2.97 -2.65
C VAL A 29 -4.64 2.89 -3.25
N ALA A 30 -3.62 2.98 -2.41
CA ALA A 30 -2.22 2.79 -2.80
C ALA A 30 -1.43 2.10 -1.70
N CYS A 31 -0.39 1.34 -2.04
CA CYS A 31 0.57 0.84 -1.05
C CYS A 31 1.48 1.96 -0.58
N VAL A 32 1.92 1.89 0.67
CA VAL A 32 2.75 2.93 1.28
C VAL A 32 3.94 2.32 2.02
N GLY A 33 5.15 2.60 1.49
CA GLY A 33 6.41 2.51 2.20
C GLY A 33 6.89 3.94 2.43
N GLY A 34 7.87 4.44 1.67
CA GLY A 34 8.19 5.88 1.66
C GLY A 34 7.07 6.79 1.13
N GLY A 35 6.08 6.22 0.40
CA GLY A 35 4.83 6.88 0.03
C GLY A 35 4.82 7.60 -1.32
N SER A 36 5.89 7.53 -2.11
CA SER A 36 6.03 8.27 -3.36
C SER A 36 4.92 7.98 -4.40
N ASN A 37 4.52 6.72 -4.55
CA ASN A 37 3.43 6.34 -5.45
C ASN A 37 2.05 6.82 -4.92
N ALA A 38 1.85 6.69 -3.61
CA ALA A 38 0.60 7.05 -2.96
C ALA A 38 0.37 8.57 -3.00
N ILE A 39 1.40 9.38 -2.71
CA ILE A 39 1.27 10.83 -2.78
C ILE A 39 0.97 11.29 -4.22
N GLY A 40 1.57 10.65 -5.22
CA GLY A 40 1.28 10.92 -6.62
C GLY A 40 -0.16 10.61 -7.03
N LEU A 41 -0.84 9.68 -6.34
CA LEU A 41 -2.25 9.40 -6.53
C LEU A 41 -3.13 10.34 -5.68
N PHE A 42 -2.77 10.63 -4.43
CA PHE A 42 -3.60 11.34 -3.46
C PHE A 42 -3.61 12.85 -3.67
N HIS A 43 -2.46 13.43 -3.99
CA HIS A 43 -2.28 14.88 -4.06
C HIS A 43 -3.33 15.61 -4.91
N PRO A 44 -3.74 15.12 -6.09
CA PRO A 44 -4.76 15.78 -6.90
C PRO A 44 -6.14 15.86 -6.27
N PHE A 45 -6.43 14.95 -5.35
CA PHE A 45 -7.74 14.82 -4.72
C PHE A 45 -7.74 15.34 -3.28
N VAL A 46 -6.68 16.05 -2.86
CA VAL A 46 -6.56 16.48 -1.46
C VAL A 46 -7.67 17.40 -1.04
N GLU A 47 -8.12 18.27 -1.95
CA GLU A 47 -9.22 19.21 -1.74
C GLU A 47 -10.61 18.57 -1.95
N ASP A 48 -10.68 17.38 -2.54
CA ASP A 48 -11.93 16.67 -2.81
C ASP A 48 -12.31 15.82 -1.58
N GLU A 49 -12.90 16.43 -0.54
CA GLU A 49 -13.22 15.76 0.73
C GLU A 49 -14.15 14.54 0.57
N SER A 50 -14.92 14.48 -0.51
CA SER A 50 -15.79 13.33 -0.83
C SER A 50 -15.02 12.08 -1.26
N VAL A 51 -13.75 12.22 -1.66
CA VAL A 51 -12.88 11.13 -2.10
C VAL A 51 -12.13 10.57 -0.90
N ALA A 52 -12.44 9.36 -0.48
CA ALA A 52 -11.70 8.68 0.59
C ALA A 52 -10.32 8.23 0.10
N MET A 53 -9.29 8.36 0.93
CA MET A 53 -7.92 7.99 0.60
C MET A 53 -7.40 6.92 1.57
N TYR A 54 -6.87 5.82 1.03
CA TYR A 54 -6.36 4.72 1.83
C TYR A 54 -4.94 4.34 1.42
N GLY A 55 -4.02 4.39 2.38
CA GLY A 55 -2.67 3.88 2.26
C GLY A 55 -2.54 2.50 2.89
N ALA A 56 -2.17 1.48 2.10
CA ALA A 56 -1.91 0.14 2.62
C ALA A 56 -0.45 0.05 3.07
N GLU A 57 -0.21 -0.08 4.37
CA GLU A 57 1.10 -0.27 4.98
C GLU A 57 1.45 -1.76 5.09
N ALA A 58 2.73 -2.10 5.02
CA ALA A 58 3.19 -3.47 5.20
C ALA A 58 3.18 -3.85 6.68
N ALA A 59 2.24 -4.69 7.08
CA ALA A 59 2.16 -5.24 8.42
C ALA A 59 3.04 -6.49 8.62
N GLY A 60 3.77 -6.95 7.60
CA GLY A 60 4.68 -8.08 7.71
C GLY A 60 4.01 -9.31 8.32
N LEU A 61 4.53 -9.76 9.46
CA LEU A 61 3.97 -10.88 10.24
C LEU A 61 2.87 -10.44 11.23
N GLY A 62 2.48 -9.17 11.21
CA GLY A 62 1.48 -8.58 12.09
C GLY A 62 2.04 -7.38 12.87
N VAL A 63 1.24 -6.33 13.03
CA VAL A 63 1.66 -5.08 13.69
C VAL A 63 1.92 -5.21 15.20
N ASP A 64 1.54 -6.32 15.80
CA ASP A 64 1.82 -6.64 17.22
C ASP A 64 3.09 -7.49 17.39
N THR A 65 3.81 -7.75 16.30
CA THR A 65 5.15 -8.36 16.27
C THR A 65 6.22 -7.29 16.06
N GLU A 66 7.50 -7.69 16.16
CA GLU A 66 8.63 -6.81 15.79
C GLU A 66 8.90 -6.82 14.26
N HIS A 67 8.14 -7.59 13.49
CA HIS A 67 8.36 -7.82 12.06
C HIS A 67 7.27 -7.14 11.22
N HIS A 68 7.31 -5.82 11.12
CA HIS A 68 6.41 -5.02 10.27
C HIS A 68 7.10 -3.72 9.81
N ALA A 69 6.50 -3.05 8.82
CA ALA A 69 6.90 -1.73 8.32
C ALA A 69 5.74 -0.73 8.35
N ALA A 70 4.75 -0.96 9.24
CA ALA A 70 3.54 -0.12 9.35
C ALA A 70 3.85 1.14 10.19
N THR A 71 4.44 2.13 9.55
CA THR A 71 5.01 3.32 10.19
C THR A 71 3.96 4.26 10.77
N LEU A 72 2.84 4.52 10.08
CA LEU A 72 1.76 5.37 10.60
C LEU A 72 0.89 4.64 11.64
N THR A 73 0.82 3.32 11.56
CA THR A 73 0.09 2.50 12.54
C THR A 73 0.83 2.38 13.88
N LYS A 74 2.17 2.26 13.87
CA LYS A 74 2.97 1.93 15.07
C LYS A 74 4.13 2.89 15.35
N GLY A 75 4.51 3.73 14.39
CA GLY A 75 5.58 4.71 14.56
C GLY A 75 5.13 5.95 15.34
N ARG A 76 6.03 6.89 15.43
CA ARG A 76 5.81 8.19 16.06
C ARG A 76 6.71 9.25 15.42
N PRO A 77 6.40 10.56 15.59
CA PRO A 77 7.20 11.63 15.02
C PRO A 77 8.69 11.52 15.40
N GLY A 78 9.55 11.63 14.41
CA GLY A 78 11.00 11.59 14.52
C GLY A 78 11.69 12.21 13.32
N VAL A 79 13.01 12.27 13.34
CA VAL A 79 13.79 12.81 12.23
C VAL A 79 14.58 11.68 11.57
N LEU A 80 14.30 11.45 10.27
CA LEU A 80 15.03 10.48 9.46
C LEU A 80 15.43 11.14 8.14
N HIS A 81 16.68 10.98 7.72
CA HIS A 81 17.23 11.59 6.50
C HIS A 81 17.02 13.11 6.41
N GLY A 82 17.02 13.80 7.56
CA GLY A 82 16.88 15.26 7.63
C GLY A 82 15.43 15.77 7.51
N SER A 83 14.43 14.88 7.50
CA SER A 83 13.00 15.24 7.45
C SER A 83 12.30 14.82 8.74
N LEU A 84 11.39 15.67 9.24
CA LEU A 84 10.46 15.30 10.31
C LEU A 84 9.31 14.49 9.70
N MET A 85 9.10 13.29 10.22
CA MET A 85 8.12 12.34 9.73
C MET A 85 7.78 11.31 10.82
N ASP A 86 6.78 10.47 10.60
CA ASP A 86 6.61 9.29 11.45
C ASP A 86 7.68 8.25 11.11
N VAL A 87 8.22 7.63 12.17
CA VAL A 87 9.33 6.68 12.07
C VAL A 87 9.10 5.54 13.06
N LEU A 88 9.41 4.31 12.63
CA LEU A 88 9.52 3.18 13.54
C LEU A 88 10.75 3.36 14.41
N GLN A 89 10.56 3.58 15.72
CA GLN A 89 11.62 3.85 16.65
C GLN A 89 11.29 3.35 18.05
N ASP A 90 12.31 2.98 18.81
CA ASP A 90 12.21 2.56 20.20
C ASP A 90 11.96 3.75 21.16
N ALA A 91 11.85 3.46 22.46
CA ALA A 91 11.64 4.48 23.49
C ALA A 91 12.77 5.51 23.60
N HIS A 92 13.94 5.19 23.08
CA HIS A 92 15.14 6.05 23.08
C HIS A 92 15.35 6.80 21.76
N GLY A 93 14.43 6.64 20.78
CA GLY A 93 14.52 7.28 19.48
C GLY A 93 15.44 6.56 18.49
N GLN A 94 15.87 5.33 18.80
CA GLN A 94 16.64 4.52 17.86
C GLN A 94 15.70 3.92 16.82
N ILE A 95 16.09 3.98 15.55
CA ILE A 95 15.32 3.44 14.44
C ILE A 95 15.24 1.92 14.59
N LEU A 96 14.02 1.39 14.53
CA LEU A 96 13.77 -0.03 14.49
C LEU A 96 13.91 -0.56 13.05
N GLU A 97 14.36 -1.78 12.93
CA GLU A 97 14.40 -2.46 11.64
C GLU A 97 12.97 -2.69 11.13
N ALA A 98 12.72 -2.25 9.91
CA ALA A 98 11.47 -2.53 9.24
C ALA A 98 11.48 -3.95 8.67
N PHE A 99 10.32 -4.53 8.45
CA PHE A 99 10.19 -5.85 7.86
C PHE A 99 8.98 -5.93 6.92
N SER A 100 9.20 -6.42 5.71
CA SER A 100 8.17 -6.71 4.72
C SER A 100 8.66 -7.75 3.73
N ILE A 101 7.77 -8.62 3.25
CA ILE A 101 8.04 -9.47 2.10
C ILE A 101 8.36 -8.65 0.84
N SER A 102 7.89 -7.42 0.79
CA SER A 102 8.11 -6.47 -0.29
C SER A 102 9.28 -5.54 0.02
N ALA A 103 10.36 -5.65 -0.74
CA ALA A 103 11.55 -4.81 -0.57
C ALA A 103 11.25 -3.30 -0.70
N GLY A 104 10.27 -2.92 -1.53
CA GLY A 104 9.88 -1.51 -1.71
C GLY A 104 9.06 -0.92 -0.56
N LEU A 105 8.54 -1.75 0.35
CA LEU A 105 7.83 -1.32 1.56
C LEU A 105 8.65 -1.53 2.85
N ASP A 106 9.82 -2.13 2.74
CA ASP A 106 10.74 -2.39 3.85
C ASP A 106 11.52 -1.11 4.19
N TYR A 107 10.85 -0.16 4.85
CA TYR A 107 11.38 1.15 5.19
C TYR A 107 10.77 1.66 6.50
N PRO A 108 11.60 2.12 7.48
CA PRO A 108 11.13 2.46 8.82
C PRO A 108 10.54 3.88 8.95
N GLY A 109 10.35 4.59 7.86
CA GLY A 109 9.82 5.95 7.85
C GLY A 109 8.79 6.14 6.74
N ILE A 110 8.16 7.31 6.74
CA ILE A 110 7.17 7.67 5.72
C ILE A 110 7.35 9.12 5.30
N GLY A 111 6.98 9.48 4.06
CA GLY A 111 7.07 10.86 3.59
C GLY A 111 6.29 11.83 4.50
N PRO A 112 6.86 13.02 4.82
CA PRO A 112 6.26 13.99 5.73
C PRO A 112 4.82 14.39 5.36
N GLU A 113 4.49 14.40 4.09
CA GLU A 113 3.16 14.73 3.59
C GLU A 113 2.12 13.66 3.96
N HIS A 114 2.52 12.38 4.02
CA HIS A 114 1.66 11.30 4.54
C HIS A 114 1.43 11.42 6.05
N SER A 115 2.48 11.74 6.84
CA SER A 115 2.33 12.04 8.26
C SER A 115 1.32 13.18 8.46
N HIS A 116 1.44 14.25 7.67
CA HIS A 116 0.49 15.35 7.71
C HIS A 116 -0.95 14.91 7.37
N TYR A 117 -1.14 14.14 6.28
CA TYR A 117 -2.48 13.66 5.91
C TYR A 117 -3.08 12.72 6.96
N HIS A 118 -2.27 11.95 7.65
CA HIS A 118 -2.69 11.14 8.78
C HIS A 118 -3.15 12.01 9.96
N ASP A 119 -2.35 13.01 10.36
CA ASP A 119 -2.63 13.90 11.49
C ASP A 119 -3.93 14.68 11.30
N ILE A 120 -4.15 15.25 10.11
CA ILE A 120 -5.38 16.00 9.78
C ILE A 120 -6.54 15.08 9.38
N LYS A 121 -6.35 13.75 9.40
CA LYS A 121 -7.34 12.72 9.03
C LYS A 121 -7.84 12.85 7.59
N ARG A 122 -7.01 13.36 6.69
CA ARG A 122 -7.34 13.43 5.26
C ARG A 122 -7.19 12.09 4.57
N ALA A 123 -6.26 11.27 5.01
CA ALA A 123 -6.07 9.90 4.53
C ALA A 123 -6.04 8.92 5.71
N SER A 124 -6.52 7.70 5.48
CA SER A 124 -6.46 6.58 6.41
C SER A 124 -5.35 5.61 5.99
N TYR A 125 -4.62 5.06 6.96
CA TYR A 125 -3.56 4.11 6.71
C TYR A 125 -3.90 2.78 7.37
N VAL A 126 -3.76 1.70 6.62
CA VAL A 126 -4.30 0.39 6.99
C VAL A 126 -3.20 -0.65 6.90
N PRO A 127 -2.93 -1.39 7.98
CA PRO A 127 -1.95 -2.46 7.95
C PRO A 127 -2.47 -3.66 7.13
N VAL A 128 -1.61 -4.19 6.26
CA VAL A 128 -1.85 -5.40 5.45
C VAL A 128 -0.69 -6.35 5.64
N THR A 129 -0.97 -7.59 6.02
CA THR A 129 0.06 -8.60 6.28
C THR A 129 0.67 -9.16 4.99
N ASP A 130 1.84 -9.80 5.12
CA ASP A 130 2.49 -10.50 4.02
C ASP A 130 1.60 -11.60 3.41
N GLU A 131 0.85 -12.32 4.26
CA GLU A 131 -0.08 -13.36 3.82
C GLU A 131 -1.21 -12.76 2.96
N GLU A 132 -1.83 -11.69 3.43
CA GLU A 132 -2.86 -10.97 2.68
C GLU A 132 -2.32 -10.41 1.35
N ALA A 133 -1.10 -9.87 1.36
CA ALA A 133 -0.45 -9.39 0.15
C ALA A 133 -0.21 -10.50 -0.88
N LEU A 134 0.20 -11.70 -0.43
CA LEU A 134 0.35 -12.88 -1.30
C LEU A 134 -1.00 -13.34 -1.87
N GLU A 135 -2.07 -13.28 -1.09
CA GLU A 135 -3.42 -13.54 -1.59
C GLU A 135 -3.83 -12.52 -2.67
N GLY A 136 -3.56 -11.24 -2.43
CA GLY A 136 -3.79 -10.17 -3.40
C GLY A 136 -3.01 -10.35 -4.70
N PHE A 137 -1.74 -10.75 -4.61
CA PHE A 137 -0.87 -11.09 -5.74
C PHE A 137 -1.48 -12.21 -6.60
N GLN A 138 -1.85 -13.32 -5.95
CA GLN A 138 -2.43 -14.48 -6.63
C GLN A 138 -3.82 -14.18 -7.22
N LEU A 139 -4.63 -13.42 -6.51
CA LEU A 139 -5.97 -13.06 -6.95
C LEU A 139 -5.92 -12.26 -8.25
N LEU A 140 -5.15 -11.15 -8.28
CA LEU A 140 -5.06 -10.30 -9.46
C LEU A 140 -4.46 -11.04 -10.66
N SER A 141 -3.42 -11.86 -10.40
CA SER A 141 -2.80 -12.69 -11.44
C SER A 141 -3.79 -13.66 -12.07
N ARG A 142 -4.68 -14.23 -11.27
CA ARG A 142 -5.66 -15.26 -11.69
C ARG A 142 -6.85 -14.68 -12.42
N VAL A 143 -7.40 -13.55 -11.92
CA VAL A 143 -8.65 -13.01 -12.45
C VAL A 143 -8.45 -11.99 -13.56
N GLU A 144 -7.35 -11.24 -13.55
CA GLU A 144 -7.07 -10.18 -14.53
C GLU A 144 -5.87 -10.50 -15.43
N GLY A 145 -5.11 -11.57 -15.15
CA GLY A 145 -3.87 -11.88 -15.87
C GLY A 145 -2.76 -10.85 -15.66
N ILE A 146 -2.88 -10.03 -14.62
CA ILE A 146 -1.89 -9.01 -14.24
C ILE A 146 -1.06 -9.52 -13.08
N ILE A 147 0.26 -9.60 -13.23
CA ILE A 147 1.18 -9.92 -12.15
C ILE A 147 1.57 -8.61 -11.45
N PRO A 148 0.98 -8.29 -10.28
CA PRO A 148 1.33 -7.07 -9.55
C PRO A 148 2.69 -7.20 -8.90
N ALA A 149 3.37 -6.09 -8.63
CA ALA A 149 4.49 -6.09 -7.70
C ALA A 149 3.99 -6.44 -6.28
N LEU A 150 4.84 -7.05 -5.44
CA LEU A 150 4.49 -7.34 -4.04
C LEU A 150 4.09 -6.08 -3.27
N GLU A 151 4.67 -4.94 -3.62
CA GLU A 151 4.28 -3.64 -3.09
C GLU A 151 2.79 -3.37 -3.33
N SER A 152 2.37 -3.37 -4.59
CA SER A 152 0.98 -3.07 -4.95
C SER A 152 0.00 -4.18 -4.60
N SER A 153 0.49 -5.38 -4.33
CA SER A 153 -0.34 -6.50 -3.82
C SER A 153 -0.96 -6.19 -2.46
N HIS A 154 -0.29 -5.39 -1.60
CA HIS A 154 -0.88 -4.87 -0.36
C HIS A 154 -2.09 -3.98 -0.64
N ALA A 155 -1.98 -3.10 -1.63
CA ALA A 155 -3.12 -2.26 -2.04
C ALA A 155 -4.28 -3.09 -2.61
N ILE A 156 -4.00 -4.13 -3.39
CA ILE A 156 -5.02 -5.06 -3.92
C ILE A 156 -5.71 -5.82 -2.80
N ALA A 157 -4.97 -6.38 -1.85
CA ALA A 157 -5.53 -7.10 -0.71
C ALA A 157 -6.52 -6.23 0.09
N PHE A 158 -6.13 -4.98 0.37
CA PHE A 158 -7.03 -4.04 1.03
C PHE A 158 -8.21 -3.63 0.14
N ALA A 159 -8.00 -3.36 -1.14
CA ALA A 159 -9.06 -2.98 -2.07
C ALA A 159 -10.17 -4.02 -2.17
N VAL A 160 -9.84 -5.32 -2.10
CA VAL A 160 -10.83 -6.41 -2.06
C VAL A 160 -11.70 -6.36 -0.81
N LYS A 161 -11.14 -6.00 0.35
CA LYS A 161 -11.90 -5.81 1.59
C LYS A 161 -12.80 -4.58 1.48
N LEU A 162 -12.22 -3.46 1.05
CA LEU A 162 -12.92 -2.19 0.90
C LEU A 162 -14.08 -2.28 -0.11
N ALA A 163 -13.91 -3.02 -1.21
CA ALA A 163 -14.97 -3.22 -2.20
C ALA A 163 -16.23 -3.88 -1.61
N LYS A 164 -16.06 -4.81 -0.66
CA LYS A 164 -17.18 -5.46 0.01
C LYS A 164 -17.94 -4.50 0.94
N GLU A 165 -17.21 -3.53 1.53
CA GLU A 165 -17.79 -2.51 2.42
C GLU A 165 -18.48 -1.40 1.63
N LEU A 166 -17.89 -0.96 0.52
CA LEU A 166 -18.44 0.10 -0.32
C LEU A 166 -19.70 -0.32 -1.08
N GLY A 167 -19.74 -1.58 -1.53
CA GLY A 167 -20.86 -2.09 -2.34
C GLY A 167 -20.74 -1.77 -3.84
N PRO A 168 -21.73 -2.26 -4.65
CA PRO A 168 -21.59 -2.29 -6.12
C PRO A 168 -21.73 -0.94 -6.82
N ASP A 169 -22.34 0.06 -6.16
CA ASP A 169 -22.58 1.37 -6.75
C ASP A 169 -21.44 2.36 -6.53
N LYS A 170 -20.36 1.89 -5.92
CA LYS A 170 -19.19 2.69 -5.58
C LYS A 170 -18.00 2.32 -6.45
N SER A 171 -17.13 3.30 -6.67
CA SER A 171 -15.95 3.17 -7.50
C SER A 171 -14.68 3.49 -6.73
N MET A 172 -13.59 2.79 -7.06
CA MET A 172 -12.28 3.08 -6.50
C MET A 172 -11.19 3.04 -7.55
N ILE A 173 -10.15 3.83 -7.34
CA ILE A 173 -8.92 3.76 -8.12
C ILE A 173 -7.84 3.12 -7.25
N VAL A 174 -7.24 2.02 -7.73
CA VAL A 174 -6.14 1.33 -7.05
C VAL A 174 -4.85 1.58 -7.82
N CYS A 175 -3.82 2.06 -7.14
CA CYS A 175 -2.50 2.28 -7.74
C CYS A 175 -1.73 0.96 -7.86
N LEU A 176 -1.60 0.44 -9.08
CA LEU A 176 -0.72 -0.69 -9.40
C LEU A 176 0.68 -0.16 -9.74
N SER A 177 1.42 0.26 -8.74
CA SER A 177 2.80 0.72 -8.91
C SER A 177 3.77 -0.45 -9.09
N GLY A 178 4.78 -0.27 -9.92
CA GLY A 178 5.78 -1.30 -10.18
C GLY A 178 5.30 -2.39 -11.13
N ARG A 179 6.04 -3.51 -11.14
CA ARG A 179 5.75 -4.69 -11.95
C ARG A 179 6.16 -5.95 -11.19
N GLY A 180 5.37 -7.02 -11.31
CA GLY A 180 5.52 -8.22 -10.47
C GLY A 180 6.42 -9.30 -11.04
N ASP A 181 6.90 -9.19 -12.28
CA ASP A 181 7.80 -10.18 -12.88
C ASP A 181 9.10 -10.38 -12.07
N LYS A 182 9.56 -9.33 -11.39
CA LYS A 182 10.70 -9.41 -10.45
C LYS A 182 10.42 -10.28 -9.22
N ASP A 183 9.16 -10.42 -8.81
CA ASP A 183 8.75 -11.05 -7.55
C ASP A 183 8.30 -12.51 -7.73
N VAL A 184 8.10 -12.98 -8.98
CA VAL A 184 7.52 -14.31 -9.27
C VAL A 184 8.30 -15.44 -8.59
N VAL A 185 9.63 -15.39 -8.62
CA VAL A 185 10.46 -16.43 -8.01
C VAL A 185 10.29 -16.45 -6.50
N GLN A 186 10.38 -15.28 -5.87
CA GLN A 186 10.20 -15.12 -4.42
C GLN A 186 8.81 -15.59 -3.96
N VAL A 187 7.76 -15.22 -4.70
CA VAL A 187 6.37 -15.63 -4.41
C VAL A 187 6.23 -17.15 -4.55
N LYS A 188 6.77 -17.75 -5.62
CA LYS A 188 6.76 -19.20 -5.81
C LYS A 188 7.41 -19.93 -4.63
N ASP A 189 8.65 -19.55 -4.28
CA ASP A 189 9.40 -20.18 -3.21
C ASP A 189 8.66 -20.07 -1.87
N ARG A 190 8.04 -18.93 -1.59
CA ARG A 190 7.22 -18.73 -0.37
C ARG A 190 6.00 -19.64 -0.36
N LEU A 191 5.26 -19.73 -1.46
CA LEU A 191 4.06 -20.58 -1.55
C LEU A 191 4.42 -22.06 -1.43
N GLU A 192 5.52 -22.50 -2.00
CA GLU A 192 6.03 -23.88 -1.87
C GLU A 192 6.42 -24.19 -0.42
N ALA A 193 7.10 -23.27 0.28
CA ALA A 193 7.45 -23.42 1.69
C ALA A 193 6.22 -23.46 2.60
N ASP A 194 5.22 -22.64 2.35
CA ASP A 194 3.98 -22.62 3.13
C ASP A 194 3.14 -23.88 2.89
N ALA A 195 3.13 -24.43 1.67
CA ALA A 195 2.50 -25.71 1.35
C ALA A 195 3.18 -26.90 2.05
N ALA A 196 4.52 -26.92 2.09
CA ALA A 196 5.28 -27.96 2.80
C ALA A 196 4.96 -27.97 4.29
N LYS A 197 4.93 -26.80 4.95
CA LYS A 197 4.58 -26.69 6.37
C LYS A 197 3.15 -27.17 6.68
N LYS A 198 2.19 -26.87 5.79
CA LYS A 198 0.81 -27.35 5.91
C LYS A 198 0.68 -28.86 5.71
N GLY A 199 1.51 -29.45 4.84
CA GLY A 199 1.57 -30.91 4.61
C GLY A 199 2.16 -31.68 5.81
N GLU A 200 3.17 -31.12 6.48
CA GLU A 200 3.78 -31.73 7.68
C GLU A 200 2.86 -31.64 8.93
N ALA A 201 1.96 -30.68 8.99
CA ALA A 201 1.02 -30.53 10.09
C ALA A 201 -0.15 -31.56 10.07
N HIS A 202 -0.24 -32.39 9.03
CA HIS A 202 -1.28 -33.41 8.85
C HIS A 202 -0.74 -34.86 8.89
N VAL A 203 0.51 -35.06 9.30
CA VAL A 203 1.14 -36.37 9.56
C VAL A 203 1.42 -36.48 11.05
#